data_18ebd061d5150d3227ae9a8d5b6fd8b9
#
_entry.id   18ebd061d5150d3227ae9a8d5b6fd8b9
#
_cell.length_a   1.000
_cell.length_b   1.000
_cell.length_c   1.000
_cell.angle_alpha   90.00
_cell.angle_beta   90.00
_cell.angle_gamma   90.00
#
_symmetry.space_group_name_H-M   'P 1'
#
loop_
_entity.id
_entity.type
_entity.pdbx_description
1 polymer ?
#
loop_
_entity_poly.entity_id
_entity_poly.type
_entity_poly.pdbx_seq_one_letter_code
_entity_poly.pdbx_strand_id
1 'polypeptide(L)'
;ADLLTLLRDPAWVYSQYDHQLFLNTVVGPGSDGTLLRLRDPRTGRETGRALGLSTDGNHRWCHVDPRQGTVMVVAEAAMNIACVGAEPMAVVNCLNFGNPEHPDVMWQLSEAVDGMSEACKAFNAPVVGGNVSLYNETNSIDIAPTPVVGIIGMHPRLVEQPPGITVGDGLSLVLLGQQAQGDVSMAGSRWAWEIGGCKGGTLPAFDLAQAVRTVAFVSEIVQKNRVEAVHDVGDGGIGVALAEMAINSRVGMDVSGLDDHRALFNESGGRVVVALSDSDLRSFLEESSNRGVPAQSIGRTGGLSLVLGSIIDLSVDDLTRASRDALPQALGQGTVSG
;
A
#
# COMPACT_ATOMS: atom_id res chain seq x y z
N ALA A 1 13.34 13.25 -12.20
CA ALA A 1 14.39 12.27 -11.84
C ALA A 1 13.92 11.39 -10.68
N ASP A 2 13.60 11.98 -9.52
CA ASP A 2 13.33 11.27 -8.26
C ASP A 2 12.22 10.21 -8.38
N LEU A 3 11.09 10.55 -9.02
CA LEU A 3 10.00 9.60 -9.26
C LEU A 3 10.48 8.36 -10.01
N LEU A 4 11.24 8.55 -11.10
CA LEU A 4 11.77 7.42 -11.89
C LEU A 4 12.74 6.54 -11.07
N THR A 5 13.49 7.15 -10.14
CA THR A 5 14.40 6.41 -9.25
C THR A 5 13.64 5.58 -8.21
N LEU A 6 12.44 6.00 -7.81
CA LEU A 6 11.63 5.28 -6.81
C LEU A 6 10.77 4.16 -7.43
N LEU A 7 10.56 4.14 -8.75
CA LEU A 7 9.76 3.10 -9.41
C LEU A 7 10.50 1.75 -9.41
N ARG A 8 9.79 0.69 -9.07
CA ARG A 8 10.27 -0.69 -9.05
C ARG A 8 9.16 -1.64 -9.49
N ASP A 9 9.41 -2.51 -10.46
CA ASP A 9 8.49 -3.58 -10.82
C ASP A 9 8.94 -4.88 -10.13
N PRO A 10 8.17 -5.42 -9.16
CA PRO A 10 8.49 -6.68 -8.51
C PRO A 10 8.21 -7.91 -9.38
N ALA A 11 7.72 -7.75 -10.60
CA ALA A 11 7.34 -8.86 -11.49
C ALA A 11 8.48 -9.87 -11.70
N TRP A 12 9.74 -9.41 -11.71
CA TRP A 12 10.89 -10.30 -11.79
C TRP A 12 10.91 -11.35 -10.67
N VAL A 13 10.45 -11.01 -9.47
CA VAL A 13 10.38 -11.93 -8.31
C VAL A 13 9.25 -12.93 -8.49
N TYR A 14 8.02 -12.46 -8.63
CA TYR A 14 6.84 -13.33 -8.58
C TYR A 14 6.62 -14.10 -9.89
N SER A 15 7.09 -13.63 -11.04
CA SER A 15 6.96 -14.33 -12.32
C SER A 15 7.71 -15.67 -12.37
N GLN A 16 8.62 -15.92 -11.43
CA GLN A 16 9.35 -17.17 -11.29
C GLN A 16 8.51 -18.30 -10.64
N TYR A 17 7.36 -17.99 -10.08
CA TYR A 17 6.54 -18.91 -9.30
C TYR A 17 5.13 -19.00 -9.85
N ASP A 18 4.51 -20.17 -9.70
CA ASP A 18 3.08 -20.35 -9.97
C ASP A 18 2.26 -19.75 -8.84
N HIS A 19 1.40 -18.80 -9.18
CA HIS A 19 0.46 -18.15 -8.28
C HIS A 19 -1.01 -18.42 -8.66
N GLN A 20 -1.27 -19.38 -9.56
CA GLN A 20 -2.61 -19.71 -10.04
C GLN A 20 -3.00 -21.17 -9.80
N LEU A 21 -2.19 -21.91 -9.05
CA LEU A 21 -2.45 -23.32 -8.74
C LEU A 21 -3.87 -23.51 -8.18
N PHE A 22 -4.55 -24.55 -8.66
CA PHE A 22 -5.98 -24.85 -8.41
C PHE A 22 -6.98 -23.80 -8.94
N LEU A 23 -6.55 -22.77 -9.65
CA LEU A 23 -7.40 -21.74 -10.26
C LEU A 23 -8.31 -21.04 -9.23
N ASN A 24 -7.81 -20.85 -8.02
CA ASN A 24 -8.53 -20.15 -6.97
C ASN A 24 -8.17 -18.65 -6.90
N THR A 25 -7.09 -18.23 -7.53
CA THR A 25 -6.63 -16.84 -7.54
C THR A 25 -7.60 -15.99 -8.36
N VAL A 26 -8.19 -14.98 -7.72
CA VAL A 26 -9.06 -13.98 -8.32
C VAL A 26 -8.29 -12.68 -8.57
N VAL A 27 -7.52 -12.26 -7.56
CA VAL A 27 -6.57 -11.15 -7.64
C VAL A 27 -5.20 -11.70 -7.28
N GLY A 28 -4.27 -11.61 -8.22
CA GLY A 28 -2.91 -12.11 -8.10
C GLY A 28 -1.88 -11.00 -7.84
N PRO A 29 -0.57 -11.32 -7.96
CA PRO A 29 0.51 -10.36 -7.82
C PRO A 29 0.37 -9.16 -8.78
N GLY A 30 0.85 -7.99 -8.34
CA GLY A 30 0.72 -6.71 -9.03
C GLY A 30 -0.50 -5.90 -8.59
N SER A 31 -1.18 -6.33 -7.54
CA SER A 31 -2.25 -5.62 -6.84
C SER A 31 -1.87 -5.45 -5.36
N ASP A 32 -2.60 -4.61 -4.63
CA ASP A 32 -2.33 -4.28 -3.22
C ASP A 32 -2.45 -5.51 -2.30
N GLY A 33 -3.41 -6.37 -2.58
CA GLY A 33 -3.61 -7.64 -1.88
C GLY A 33 -3.93 -8.78 -2.83
N THR A 34 -3.87 -10.00 -2.31
CA THR A 34 -4.29 -11.21 -3.03
C THR A 34 -5.69 -11.61 -2.60
N LEU A 35 -6.50 -12.10 -3.56
CA LEU A 35 -7.84 -12.63 -3.30
C LEU A 35 -7.97 -14.03 -3.87
N LEU A 36 -8.27 -15.00 -3.00
CA LEU A 36 -8.43 -16.41 -3.35
C LEU A 36 -9.88 -16.83 -3.11
N ARG A 37 -10.57 -17.30 -4.14
CA ARG A 37 -11.92 -17.87 -3.99
C ARG A 37 -11.93 -19.10 -3.10
N LEU A 38 -12.94 -19.19 -2.24
CA LEU A 38 -13.14 -20.32 -1.38
C LEU A 38 -14.10 -21.33 -2.02
N ARG A 39 -13.67 -22.58 -2.08
CA ARG A 39 -14.51 -23.72 -2.52
C ARG A 39 -14.84 -24.61 -1.35
N ASP A 40 -16.04 -25.15 -1.36
CA ASP A 40 -16.45 -26.19 -0.41
C ASP A 40 -15.56 -27.43 -0.63
N PRO A 41 -14.81 -27.88 0.37
CA PRO A 41 -13.87 -28.99 0.22
C PRO A 41 -14.55 -30.33 -0.08
N ARG A 42 -15.84 -30.48 0.20
CA ARG A 42 -16.60 -31.72 -0.03
C ARG A 42 -17.17 -31.79 -1.44
N THR A 43 -17.58 -30.67 -1.99
CA THR A 43 -18.29 -30.61 -3.28
C THR A 43 -17.49 -29.98 -4.39
N GLY A 44 -16.39 -29.27 -4.07
CA GLY A 44 -15.60 -28.46 -5.01
C GLY A 44 -16.32 -27.22 -5.53
N ARG A 45 -17.57 -26.96 -5.09
CA ARG A 45 -18.36 -25.82 -5.52
C ARG A 45 -17.88 -24.53 -4.90
N GLU A 46 -17.98 -23.44 -5.63
CA GLU A 46 -17.68 -22.10 -5.12
C GLU A 46 -18.67 -21.73 -4.01
N THR A 47 -18.14 -21.15 -2.93
CA THR A 47 -18.95 -20.70 -1.79
C THR A 47 -19.50 -19.28 -1.97
N GLY A 48 -19.05 -18.57 -3.01
CA GLY A 48 -19.31 -17.15 -3.20
C GLY A 48 -18.52 -16.25 -2.24
N ARG A 49 -17.54 -16.79 -1.51
CA ARG A 49 -16.64 -16.05 -0.62
C ARG A 49 -15.20 -16.18 -1.09
N ALA A 50 -14.37 -15.22 -0.68
CA ALA A 50 -12.94 -15.29 -0.96
C ALA A 50 -12.12 -14.90 0.27
N LEU A 51 -10.92 -15.43 0.34
CA LEU A 51 -9.91 -15.12 1.34
C LEU A 51 -9.00 -14.01 0.80
N GLY A 52 -8.91 -12.91 1.51
CA GLY A 52 -7.95 -11.84 1.24
C GLY A 52 -6.67 -12.06 2.03
N LEU A 53 -5.52 -11.75 1.42
CA LEU A 53 -4.20 -11.87 2.02
C LEU A 53 -3.36 -10.65 1.65
N SER A 54 -2.68 -10.07 2.63
CA SER A 54 -1.62 -9.06 2.43
C SER A 54 -0.44 -9.35 3.32
N THR A 55 0.73 -8.83 2.93
CA THR A 55 1.93 -8.84 3.77
C THR A 55 2.60 -7.49 3.66
N ASP A 56 2.94 -6.89 4.81
CA ASP A 56 3.57 -5.59 4.88
C ASP A 56 4.68 -5.53 5.92
N GLY A 57 5.62 -4.61 5.70
CA GLY A 57 6.69 -4.33 6.63
C GLY A 57 7.46 -3.10 6.18
N ASN A 58 7.74 -2.18 7.10
CA ASN A 58 8.46 -0.95 6.79
C ASN A 58 9.52 -0.66 7.86
N HIS A 59 10.72 -1.12 7.60
CA HIS A 59 11.86 -0.92 8.51
C HIS A 59 12.24 0.56 8.68
N ARG A 60 11.94 1.42 7.71
CA ARG A 60 12.26 2.85 7.76
C ARG A 60 11.39 3.57 8.79
N TRP A 61 10.08 3.29 8.78
CA TRP A 61 9.15 3.81 9.79
C TRP A 61 9.52 3.31 11.18
N CYS A 62 9.75 2.00 11.31
CA CYS A 62 10.08 1.40 12.59
C CYS A 62 11.46 1.80 13.13
N HIS A 63 12.40 2.19 12.25
CA HIS A 63 13.68 2.76 12.64
C HIS A 63 13.53 4.17 13.26
N VAL A 64 12.62 4.98 12.72
CA VAL A 64 12.34 6.33 13.22
C VAL A 64 11.54 6.27 14.53
N ASP A 65 10.50 5.46 14.56
CA ASP A 65 9.65 5.21 15.74
C ASP A 65 9.08 3.79 15.67
N PRO A 66 9.59 2.85 16.48
CA PRO A 66 9.18 1.46 16.40
C PRO A 66 7.71 1.23 16.77
N ARG A 67 7.12 2.05 17.65
CA ARG A 67 5.71 1.94 18.02
C ARG A 67 4.80 2.47 16.94
N GLN A 68 4.94 3.75 16.61
CA GLN A 68 4.10 4.38 15.56
C GLN A 68 4.33 3.71 14.20
N GLY A 69 5.58 3.38 13.85
CA GLY A 69 5.91 2.67 12.63
C GLY A 69 5.19 1.33 12.51
N THR A 70 5.14 0.55 13.60
CA THR A 70 4.42 -0.73 13.61
C THR A 70 2.90 -0.55 13.53
N VAL A 71 2.34 0.49 14.17
CA VAL A 71 0.92 0.86 13.98
C VAL A 71 0.62 1.12 12.51
N MET A 72 1.48 1.89 11.84
CA MET A 72 1.32 2.23 10.42
C MET A 72 1.45 1.00 9.52
N VAL A 73 2.39 0.08 9.80
CA VAL A 73 2.55 -1.18 9.05
C VAL A 73 1.29 -2.06 9.13
N VAL A 74 0.69 -2.21 10.31
CA VAL A 74 -0.57 -2.95 10.45
C VAL A 74 -1.71 -2.26 9.69
N ALA A 75 -1.78 -0.94 9.75
CA ALA A 75 -2.80 -0.16 9.05
C ALA A 75 -2.65 -0.26 7.52
N GLU A 76 -1.42 -0.30 6.99
CA GLU A 76 -1.14 -0.48 5.57
C GLU A 76 -1.56 -1.88 5.11
N ALA A 77 -1.18 -2.93 5.83
CA ALA A 77 -1.64 -4.29 5.55
C ALA A 77 -3.17 -4.40 5.54
N ALA A 78 -3.85 -3.72 6.47
CA ALA A 78 -5.32 -3.68 6.51
C ALA A 78 -5.90 -2.91 5.32
N MET A 79 -5.23 -1.84 4.84
CA MET A 79 -5.65 -1.09 3.66
C MET A 79 -5.51 -1.94 2.39
N ASN A 80 -4.40 -2.65 2.24
CA ASN A 80 -4.15 -3.54 1.11
C ASN A 80 -5.22 -4.63 0.98
N ILE A 81 -5.66 -5.20 2.10
CA ILE A 81 -6.81 -6.13 2.10
C ILE A 81 -8.11 -5.44 1.69
N ALA A 82 -8.34 -4.21 2.14
CA ALA A 82 -9.54 -3.44 1.77
C ALA A 82 -9.56 -3.10 0.27
N CYS A 83 -8.41 -2.85 -0.34
CA CYS A 83 -8.28 -2.61 -1.79
C CYS A 83 -8.69 -3.81 -2.65
N VAL A 84 -8.75 -5.01 -2.09
CA VAL A 84 -9.33 -6.20 -2.76
C VAL A 84 -10.72 -6.56 -2.23
N GLY A 85 -11.36 -5.67 -1.46
CA GLY A 85 -12.71 -5.83 -0.94
C GLY A 85 -12.82 -6.84 0.21
N ALA A 86 -11.73 -7.21 0.86
CA ALA A 86 -11.78 -8.07 2.03
C ALA A 86 -11.74 -7.26 3.34
N GLU A 87 -12.38 -7.79 4.38
CA GLU A 87 -12.39 -7.20 5.72
C GLU A 87 -11.33 -7.89 6.58
N PRO A 88 -10.44 -7.15 7.28
CA PRO A 88 -9.42 -7.72 8.15
C PRO A 88 -10.05 -8.63 9.23
N MET A 89 -9.47 -9.81 9.45
CA MET A 89 -9.98 -10.78 10.42
C MET A 89 -8.93 -11.27 11.42
N ALA A 90 -7.69 -11.45 10.97
CA ALA A 90 -6.61 -11.96 11.80
C ALA A 90 -5.25 -11.51 11.27
N VAL A 91 -4.29 -11.43 12.15
CA VAL A 91 -2.91 -11.02 11.89
C VAL A 91 -1.96 -12.17 12.22
N VAL A 92 -0.97 -12.37 11.40
CA VAL A 92 0.25 -13.12 11.73
C VAL A 92 1.43 -12.16 11.65
N ASN A 93 2.52 -12.44 12.37
CA ASN A 93 3.70 -11.59 12.34
C ASN A 93 4.99 -12.39 12.09
N CYS A 94 6.01 -11.68 11.61
CA CYS A 94 7.38 -12.14 11.57
C CYS A 94 8.24 -10.98 12.09
N LEU A 95 8.63 -11.07 13.37
CA LEU A 95 9.35 -10.01 14.07
C LEU A 95 10.86 -10.23 13.89
N ASN A 96 11.53 -9.29 13.19
CA ASN A 96 12.96 -9.38 12.91
C ASN A 96 13.67 -8.20 13.59
N PHE A 97 14.53 -8.51 14.56
CA PHE A 97 15.27 -7.54 15.36
C PHE A 97 16.71 -7.96 15.55
N GLY A 98 17.56 -7.02 15.93
CA GLY A 98 18.95 -7.25 16.25
C GLY A 98 19.15 -8.07 17.52
N ASN A 99 20.27 -7.84 18.20
CA ASN A 99 20.60 -8.53 19.43
C ASN A 99 19.80 -7.98 20.63
N PRO A 100 18.89 -8.77 21.26
CA PRO A 100 18.03 -8.31 22.35
C PRO A 100 18.79 -8.05 23.66
N GLU A 101 20.07 -8.45 23.76
CA GLU A 101 20.94 -8.08 24.87
C GLU A 101 21.38 -6.61 24.82
N HIS A 102 21.24 -5.97 23.65
CA HIS A 102 21.39 -4.52 23.52
C HIS A 102 20.11 -3.84 24.00
N PRO A 103 20.18 -2.92 24.98
CA PRO A 103 18.99 -2.29 25.57
C PRO A 103 18.11 -1.57 24.55
N ASP A 104 18.72 -0.93 23.55
CA ASP A 104 17.99 -0.20 22.49
C ASP A 104 17.19 -1.17 21.60
N VAL A 105 17.73 -2.34 21.28
CA VAL A 105 17.05 -3.37 20.48
C VAL A 105 15.87 -3.95 21.26
N MET A 106 16.06 -4.23 22.55
CA MET A 106 14.98 -4.72 23.41
C MET A 106 13.86 -3.70 23.56
N TRP A 107 14.20 -2.41 23.69
CA TRP A 107 13.24 -1.31 23.69
C TRP A 107 12.47 -1.25 22.35
N GLN A 108 13.16 -1.32 21.20
CA GLN A 108 12.53 -1.34 19.88
C GLN A 108 11.52 -2.49 19.74
N LEU A 109 11.88 -3.69 20.20
CA LEU A 109 11.00 -4.87 20.18
C LEU A 109 9.76 -4.63 21.03
N SER A 110 9.94 -4.11 22.25
CA SER A 110 8.83 -3.82 23.18
C SER A 110 7.85 -2.80 22.58
N GLU A 111 8.36 -1.68 22.06
CA GLU A 111 7.54 -0.64 21.43
C GLU A 111 6.82 -1.14 20.17
N ALA A 112 7.48 -1.95 19.35
CA ALA A 112 6.86 -2.55 18.18
C ALA A 112 5.71 -3.50 18.55
N VAL A 113 5.85 -4.30 19.59
CA VAL A 113 4.79 -5.19 20.09
C VAL A 113 3.61 -4.39 20.64
N ASP A 114 3.88 -3.30 21.37
CA ASP A 114 2.84 -2.42 21.88
C ASP A 114 2.09 -1.73 20.74
N GLY A 115 2.79 -1.20 19.73
CA GLY A 115 2.17 -0.61 18.54
C GLY A 115 1.32 -1.62 17.76
N MET A 116 1.82 -2.85 17.57
CA MET A 116 1.06 -3.94 16.96
C MET A 116 -0.21 -4.26 17.74
N SER A 117 -0.11 -4.36 19.06
CA SER A 117 -1.26 -4.62 19.93
C SER A 117 -2.33 -3.52 19.85
N GLU A 118 -1.91 -2.26 19.78
CA GLU A 118 -2.77 -1.10 19.61
C GLU A 118 -3.54 -1.17 18.28
N ALA A 119 -2.84 -1.36 17.18
CA ALA A 119 -3.44 -1.43 15.86
C ALA A 119 -4.35 -2.67 15.69
N CYS A 120 -3.91 -3.84 16.12
CA CYS A 120 -4.72 -5.07 16.06
C CYS A 120 -6.04 -4.95 16.82
N LYS A 121 -6.02 -4.25 17.98
CA LYS A 121 -7.26 -3.96 18.73
C LYS A 121 -8.17 -3.01 17.99
N ALA A 122 -7.61 -1.94 17.36
CA ALA A 122 -8.38 -0.97 16.62
C ALA A 122 -9.07 -1.59 15.39
N PHE A 123 -8.37 -2.48 14.67
CA PHE A 123 -8.93 -3.20 13.51
C PHE A 123 -9.75 -4.45 13.90
N ASN A 124 -9.84 -4.79 15.19
CA ASN A 124 -10.48 -6.03 15.67
C ASN A 124 -9.93 -7.29 14.98
N ALA A 125 -8.63 -7.30 14.70
CA ALA A 125 -7.91 -8.37 14.02
C ALA A 125 -6.84 -8.96 14.95
N PRO A 126 -7.14 -10.02 15.70
CA PRO A 126 -6.21 -10.59 16.70
C PRO A 126 -5.01 -11.23 16.02
N VAL A 127 -3.85 -11.18 16.68
CA VAL A 127 -2.68 -11.97 16.30
C VAL A 127 -2.93 -13.43 16.62
N VAL A 128 -2.92 -14.30 15.60
CA VAL A 128 -3.23 -15.74 15.73
C VAL A 128 -1.99 -16.62 15.58
N GLY A 129 -0.86 -16.06 15.23
CA GLY A 129 0.41 -16.78 15.09
C GLY A 129 1.53 -15.84 14.69
N GLY A 130 2.75 -16.35 14.66
CA GLY A 130 3.88 -15.56 14.24
C GLY A 130 5.23 -16.23 14.49
N ASN A 131 6.28 -15.49 14.16
CA ASN A 131 7.67 -15.87 14.37
C ASN A 131 8.46 -14.68 14.93
N VAL A 132 9.45 -14.96 15.75
CA VAL A 132 10.41 -13.97 16.24
C VAL A 132 11.82 -14.43 15.82
N SER A 133 12.54 -13.57 15.11
CA SER A 133 13.94 -13.74 14.73
C SER A 133 14.76 -12.64 15.41
N LEU A 134 15.68 -13.05 16.25
CA LEU A 134 16.56 -12.17 17.03
C LEU A 134 18.02 -12.41 16.66
N TYR A 135 18.92 -11.58 17.18
CA TYR A 135 20.36 -11.63 16.89
C TYR A 135 20.68 -11.44 15.41
N ASN A 136 19.83 -10.71 14.67
CA ASN A 136 20.10 -10.38 13.28
C ASN A 136 21.07 -9.20 13.22
N GLU A 137 22.30 -9.48 12.85
CA GLU A 137 23.34 -8.47 12.74
C GLU A 137 24.28 -8.76 11.55
N THR A 138 24.90 -7.74 11.03
CA THR A 138 25.97 -7.84 10.03
C THR A 138 27.14 -6.98 10.46
N ASN A 139 28.33 -7.59 10.59
CA ASN A 139 29.54 -6.93 11.07
C ASN A 139 29.33 -6.22 12.43
N SER A 140 28.66 -6.88 13.36
CA SER A 140 28.30 -6.35 14.70
C SER A 140 27.44 -5.09 14.65
N ILE A 141 26.69 -4.88 13.58
CA ILE A 141 25.66 -3.82 13.47
C ILE A 141 24.30 -4.50 13.41
N ASP A 142 23.46 -4.19 14.38
CA ASP A 142 22.09 -4.68 14.43
C ASP A 142 21.30 -4.21 13.21
N ILE A 143 20.38 -5.06 12.71
CA ILE A 143 19.44 -4.65 11.66
C ILE A 143 18.49 -3.58 12.21
N ALA A 144 17.92 -2.78 11.31
CA ALA A 144 16.79 -1.93 11.67
C ALA A 144 15.60 -2.80 12.15
N PRO A 145 14.80 -2.33 13.12
CA PRO A 145 13.62 -3.04 13.59
C PRO A 145 12.66 -3.29 12.43
N THR A 146 12.39 -4.56 12.16
CA THR A 146 11.60 -4.97 10.97
C THR A 146 10.48 -5.94 11.36
N PRO A 147 9.44 -5.45 12.04
CA PRO A 147 8.20 -6.21 12.19
C PRO A 147 7.53 -6.31 10.81
N VAL A 148 7.33 -7.54 10.34
CA VAL A 148 6.52 -7.85 9.15
C VAL A 148 5.22 -8.44 9.64
N VAL A 149 4.11 -8.02 9.04
CA VAL A 149 2.78 -8.53 9.33
C VAL A 149 2.16 -9.17 8.09
N GLY A 150 1.38 -10.22 8.30
CA GLY A 150 0.46 -10.73 7.31
C GLY A 150 -0.96 -10.61 7.84
N ILE A 151 -1.87 -10.06 7.03
CA ILE A 151 -3.28 -9.98 7.38
C ILE A 151 -4.07 -10.94 6.51
N ILE A 152 -4.97 -11.67 7.18
CA ILE A 152 -5.99 -12.50 6.54
C ILE A 152 -7.32 -11.79 6.70
N GLY A 153 -8.05 -11.67 5.59
CA GLY A 153 -9.38 -11.08 5.57
C GLY A 153 -10.37 -11.91 4.78
N MET A 154 -11.64 -11.53 4.84
CA MET A 154 -12.72 -12.20 4.14
C MET A 154 -13.45 -11.24 3.22
N HIS A 155 -13.58 -11.61 1.94
CA HIS A 155 -14.54 -11.01 1.04
C HIS A 155 -15.86 -11.81 1.16
N PRO A 156 -16.92 -11.22 1.74
CA PRO A 156 -18.09 -11.98 2.17
C PRO A 156 -18.94 -12.50 1.01
N ARG A 157 -18.93 -11.80 -0.13
CA ARG A 157 -19.75 -12.11 -1.30
C ARG A 157 -19.06 -11.74 -2.60
N LEU A 158 -18.23 -12.63 -3.09
CA LEU A 158 -17.55 -12.48 -4.37
C LEU A 158 -18.48 -12.88 -5.52
N VAL A 159 -18.94 -11.91 -6.30
CA VAL A 159 -19.79 -12.12 -7.49
C VAL A 159 -18.95 -12.03 -8.75
N GLU A 160 -18.05 -11.05 -8.81
CA GLU A 160 -17.15 -10.80 -9.92
C GLU A 160 -15.78 -10.35 -9.38
N GLN A 161 -14.79 -10.20 -10.26
CA GLN A 161 -13.48 -9.68 -9.86
C GLN A 161 -13.66 -8.23 -9.37
N PRO A 162 -13.16 -7.90 -8.17
CA PRO A 162 -13.23 -6.53 -7.68
C PRO A 162 -12.36 -5.59 -8.52
N PRO A 163 -12.63 -4.26 -8.47
CA PRO A 163 -11.76 -3.27 -9.07
C PRO A 163 -10.33 -3.39 -8.49
N GLY A 164 -9.36 -3.11 -9.33
CA GLY A 164 -7.94 -3.09 -8.96
C GLY A 164 -7.28 -1.79 -9.35
N ILE A 165 -5.97 -1.82 -9.55
CA ILE A 165 -5.13 -0.65 -9.85
C ILE A 165 -5.39 -0.04 -11.24
N THR A 166 -6.00 -0.80 -12.18
CA THR A 166 -6.14 -0.38 -13.58
C THR A 166 -7.30 0.59 -13.77
N VAL A 167 -7.04 1.74 -14.36
CA VAL A 167 -8.04 2.78 -14.66
C VAL A 167 -8.42 2.83 -16.14
N GLY A 168 -9.67 3.23 -16.41
CA GLY A 168 -10.11 3.67 -17.73
C GLY A 168 -9.74 5.12 -18.04
N ASP A 169 -10.02 5.57 -19.25
CA ASP A 169 -9.88 6.97 -19.67
C ASP A 169 -11.09 7.81 -19.20
N GLY A 170 -10.86 9.07 -18.84
CA GLY A 170 -11.91 10.04 -18.51
C GLY A 170 -12.53 9.91 -17.11
N LEU A 171 -11.90 9.21 -16.18
CA LEU A 171 -12.38 9.05 -14.81
C LEU A 171 -11.89 10.17 -13.89
N SER A 172 -12.69 10.53 -12.89
CA SER A 172 -12.29 11.39 -11.78
C SER A 172 -11.43 10.59 -10.79
N LEU A 173 -10.31 11.18 -10.36
CA LEU A 173 -9.43 10.66 -9.32
C LEU A 173 -9.77 11.31 -7.98
N VAL A 174 -9.95 10.48 -6.96
CA VAL A 174 -10.23 10.93 -5.59
C VAL A 174 -9.20 10.30 -4.64
N LEU A 175 -8.56 11.15 -3.83
CA LEU A 175 -7.73 10.73 -2.72
C LEU A 175 -8.59 10.61 -1.46
N LEU A 176 -8.65 9.41 -0.89
CA LEU A 176 -9.31 9.10 0.38
C LEU A 176 -8.30 9.02 1.52
N GLY A 177 -8.77 9.28 2.73
CA GLY A 177 -8.00 9.13 3.97
C GLY A 177 -7.39 10.42 4.47
N GLN A 178 -6.45 10.31 5.38
CA GLN A 178 -5.86 11.45 6.05
C GLN A 178 -5.16 12.37 5.04
N GLN A 179 -5.65 13.60 4.94
CA GLN A 179 -5.02 14.60 4.10
C GLN A 179 -3.77 15.15 4.79
N ALA A 180 -2.68 15.22 4.04
CA ALA A 180 -1.48 15.90 4.50
C ALA A 180 -1.78 17.41 4.64
N GLN A 181 -1.61 17.95 5.83
CA GLN A 181 -1.81 19.37 6.09
C GLN A 181 -0.53 20.02 6.59
N GLY A 182 -0.19 21.18 6.03
CA GLY A 182 0.97 21.96 6.46
C GLY A 182 2.32 21.36 6.06
N ASP A 183 3.32 21.53 6.91
CA ASP A 183 4.68 21.01 6.69
C ASP A 183 4.77 19.53 7.06
N VAL A 184 4.47 18.66 6.10
CA VAL A 184 4.43 17.21 6.30
C VAL A 184 5.83 16.65 6.44
N SER A 185 6.06 15.88 7.49
CA SER A 185 7.33 15.19 7.70
C SER A 185 7.60 14.16 6.59
N MET A 186 8.86 14.14 6.15
CA MET A 186 9.37 13.13 5.20
C MET A 186 10.09 11.98 5.90
N ALA A 187 10.18 12.01 7.25
CA ALA A 187 10.89 10.99 8.01
C ALA A 187 10.29 9.60 7.75
N GLY A 188 11.14 8.62 7.51
CA GLY A 188 10.76 7.25 7.19
C GLY A 188 10.30 7.02 5.74
N SER A 189 10.12 8.07 4.91
CA SER A 189 9.77 7.87 3.50
C SER A 189 10.96 7.32 2.70
N ARG A 190 10.67 6.59 1.63
CA ARG A 190 11.69 6.11 0.69
C ARG A 190 12.49 7.25 0.08
N TRP A 191 11.81 8.35 -0.23
CA TRP A 191 12.49 9.52 -0.78
C TRP A 191 13.54 10.07 0.19
N ALA A 192 13.19 10.26 1.47
CA ALA A 192 14.14 10.74 2.46
C ALA A 192 15.28 9.75 2.69
N TRP A 193 14.98 8.46 2.71
CA TRP A 193 15.96 7.41 3.00
C TRP A 193 16.90 7.13 1.84
N GLU A 194 16.37 6.93 0.62
CA GLU A 194 17.14 6.51 -0.56
C GLU A 194 17.75 7.70 -1.30
N ILE A 195 17.03 8.83 -1.41
CA ILE A 195 17.45 10.01 -2.18
C ILE A 195 18.04 11.07 -1.27
N GLY A 196 17.35 11.41 -0.17
CA GLY A 196 17.77 12.42 0.77
C GLY A 196 18.88 11.98 1.72
N GLY A 197 19.16 10.69 1.85
CA GLY A 197 20.14 10.14 2.80
C GLY A 197 19.78 10.38 4.27
N CYS A 198 18.53 10.74 4.57
CA CYS A 198 18.04 11.06 5.91
C CYS A 198 17.32 9.86 6.52
N LYS A 199 17.85 9.34 7.64
CA LYS A 199 17.32 8.16 8.34
C LYS A 199 16.65 8.48 9.67
N GLY A 200 16.54 9.74 10.05
CA GLY A 200 15.98 10.18 11.32
C GLY A 200 14.83 11.17 11.14
N GLY A 201 14.39 11.75 12.24
CA GLY A 201 13.32 12.74 12.30
C GLY A 201 12.14 12.25 13.12
N THR A 202 10.97 12.79 12.87
CA THR A 202 9.71 12.39 13.50
C THR A 202 8.76 11.92 12.39
N LEU A 203 8.14 10.76 12.54
CA LEU A 203 7.16 10.27 11.58
C LEU A 203 6.01 11.29 11.39
N PRO A 204 5.36 11.29 10.21
CA PRO A 204 4.13 12.06 10.03
C PRO A 204 3.09 11.68 11.07
N ALA A 205 2.26 12.66 11.49
CA ALA A 205 1.14 12.35 12.36
C ALA A 205 0.22 11.31 11.73
N PHE A 206 -0.18 10.30 12.49
CA PHE A 206 -1.03 9.21 12.02
C PHE A 206 -2.25 9.06 12.94
N ASP A 207 -3.44 9.17 12.37
CA ASP A 207 -4.72 8.95 13.06
C ASP A 207 -5.22 7.53 12.77
N LEU A 208 -4.95 6.61 13.71
CA LEU A 208 -5.35 5.21 13.62
C LEU A 208 -6.88 5.07 13.52
N ALA A 209 -7.64 5.88 14.25
CA ALA A 209 -9.10 5.81 14.19
C ALA A 209 -9.64 6.25 12.82
N GLN A 210 -9.00 7.24 12.19
CA GLN A 210 -9.29 7.63 10.81
C GLN A 210 -8.93 6.51 9.83
N ALA A 211 -7.77 5.87 9.99
CA ALA A 211 -7.34 4.74 9.15
C ALA A 211 -8.35 3.59 9.21
N VAL A 212 -8.83 3.23 10.41
CA VAL A 212 -9.87 2.19 10.59
C VAL A 212 -11.16 2.55 9.81
N ARG A 213 -11.62 3.80 9.89
CA ARG A 213 -12.81 4.24 9.12
C ARG A 213 -12.56 4.17 7.61
N THR A 214 -11.37 4.58 7.17
CA THR A 214 -11.01 4.56 5.74
C THR A 214 -10.95 3.12 5.22
N VAL A 215 -10.30 2.20 5.93
CA VAL A 215 -10.23 0.76 5.59
C VAL A 215 -11.64 0.17 5.47
N ALA A 216 -12.52 0.42 6.44
CA ALA A 216 -13.90 -0.09 6.39
C ALA A 216 -14.69 0.48 5.19
N PHE A 217 -14.52 1.76 4.89
CA PHE A 217 -15.16 2.39 3.74
C PHE A 217 -14.64 1.85 2.41
N VAL A 218 -13.31 1.72 2.28
CA VAL A 218 -12.67 1.17 1.07
C VAL A 218 -13.12 -0.27 0.82
N SER A 219 -13.09 -1.13 1.84
CA SER A 219 -13.59 -2.50 1.72
C SER A 219 -15.04 -2.54 1.21
N GLU A 220 -15.91 -1.69 1.74
CA GLU A 220 -17.33 -1.62 1.35
C GLU A 220 -17.51 -1.16 -0.11
N ILE A 221 -16.83 -0.08 -0.54
CA ILE A 221 -16.97 0.44 -1.91
C ILE A 221 -16.43 -0.53 -2.95
N VAL A 222 -15.34 -1.25 -2.63
CA VAL A 222 -14.75 -2.29 -3.49
C VAL A 222 -15.66 -3.51 -3.58
N GLN A 223 -16.20 -4.01 -2.45
CA GLN A 223 -17.18 -5.11 -2.45
C GLN A 223 -18.42 -4.82 -3.28
N LYS A 224 -18.82 -3.55 -3.36
CA LYS A 224 -20.01 -3.11 -4.08
C LYS A 224 -19.72 -2.61 -5.51
N ASN A 225 -18.49 -2.71 -5.97
CA ASN A 225 -18.03 -2.18 -7.27
C ASN A 225 -18.48 -0.71 -7.51
N ARG A 226 -18.31 0.14 -6.45
CA ARG A 226 -18.70 1.57 -6.49
C ARG A 226 -17.62 2.46 -7.09
N VAL A 227 -16.44 1.92 -7.34
CA VAL A 227 -15.29 2.55 -7.97
C VAL A 227 -14.81 1.69 -9.11
N GLU A 228 -14.16 2.28 -10.09
CA GLU A 228 -13.62 1.56 -11.25
C GLU A 228 -12.17 1.11 -11.01
N ALA A 229 -11.45 1.84 -10.16
CA ALA A 229 -10.12 1.43 -9.72
C ALA A 229 -9.86 1.90 -8.29
N VAL A 230 -8.94 1.21 -7.64
CA VAL A 230 -8.48 1.46 -6.29
C VAL A 230 -7.01 1.10 -6.16
N HIS A 231 -6.24 1.92 -5.46
CA HIS A 231 -4.84 1.66 -5.15
C HIS A 231 -4.44 2.38 -3.87
N ASP A 232 -3.73 1.70 -2.97
CA ASP A 232 -3.24 2.31 -1.75
C ASP A 232 -2.11 3.33 -2.03
N VAL A 233 -1.83 4.19 -1.07
CA VAL A 233 -0.72 5.13 -1.12
C VAL A 233 0.32 4.71 -0.08
N GLY A 234 1.15 3.76 -0.46
CA GLY A 234 2.21 3.17 0.34
C GLY A 234 3.60 3.73 0.05
N ASP A 235 4.54 2.83 -0.19
CA ASP A 235 5.96 3.09 -0.45
C ASP A 235 6.19 4.06 -1.61
N GLY A 236 6.86 5.18 -1.32
CA GLY A 236 7.15 6.23 -2.29
C GLY A 236 6.05 7.29 -2.42
N GLY A 237 4.97 7.16 -1.66
CA GLY A 237 3.89 8.14 -1.57
C GLY A 237 3.00 8.21 -2.81
N ILE A 238 2.14 9.22 -2.86
CA ILE A 238 1.12 9.36 -3.92
C ILE A 238 1.72 9.50 -5.33
N GLY A 239 2.93 10.05 -5.44
CA GLY A 239 3.61 10.17 -6.73
C GLY A 239 3.91 8.80 -7.36
N VAL A 240 4.36 7.83 -6.54
CA VAL A 240 4.60 6.44 -6.99
C VAL A 240 3.27 5.73 -7.24
N ALA A 241 2.29 5.83 -6.35
CA ALA A 241 1.00 5.19 -6.53
C ALA A 241 0.30 5.61 -7.85
N LEU A 242 0.28 6.92 -8.17
CA LEU A 242 -0.27 7.40 -9.43
C LEU A 242 0.53 6.93 -10.66
N ALA A 243 1.86 6.83 -10.53
CA ALA A 243 2.70 6.30 -11.60
C ALA A 243 2.42 4.80 -11.84
N GLU A 244 2.23 4.01 -10.79
CA GLU A 244 1.89 2.59 -10.87
C GLU A 244 0.50 2.38 -11.51
N MET A 245 -0.49 3.20 -11.13
CA MET A 245 -1.80 3.20 -11.80
C MET A 245 -1.67 3.54 -13.29
N ALA A 246 -0.88 4.56 -13.66
CA ALA A 246 -0.66 4.95 -15.05
C ALA A 246 0.06 3.87 -15.87
N ILE A 247 1.10 3.23 -15.29
CA ILE A 247 1.86 2.14 -15.92
C ILE A 247 0.95 0.93 -16.20
N ASN A 248 0.20 0.49 -15.19
CA ASN A 248 -0.66 -0.69 -15.31
C ASN A 248 -1.82 -0.48 -16.29
N SER A 249 -2.31 0.76 -16.39
CA SER A 249 -3.44 1.12 -17.26
C SER A 249 -3.01 1.50 -18.67
N ARG A 250 -1.77 1.93 -18.85
CA ARG A 250 -1.28 2.64 -20.05
C ARG A 250 -2.11 3.90 -20.36
N VAL A 251 -2.65 4.52 -19.33
CA VAL A 251 -3.45 5.74 -19.40
C VAL A 251 -2.76 6.79 -18.54
N GLY A 252 -2.59 7.99 -19.09
CA GLY A 252 -2.02 9.11 -18.35
C GLY A 252 -3.00 9.70 -17.34
N MET A 253 -2.53 10.66 -16.57
CA MET A 253 -3.33 11.36 -15.55
C MET A 253 -2.90 12.80 -15.45
N ASP A 254 -3.85 13.69 -15.19
CA ASP A 254 -3.63 15.09 -14.86
C ASP A 254 -4.12 15.34 -13.43
N VAL A 255 -3.17 15.60 -12.52
CA VAL A 255 -3.42 15.69 -11.08
C VAL A 255 -2.89 17.01 -10.56
N SER A 256 -3.72 17.74 -9.81
CA SER A 256 -3.42 19.04 -9.22
C SER A 256 -3.24 18.96 -7.70
N GLY A 257 -2.64 20.01 -7.11
CA GLY A 257 -2.44 20.10 -5.66
C GLY A 257 -1.25 19.28 -5.12
N LEU A 258 -0.40 18.76 -6.01
CA LEU A 258 0.84 18.07 -5.69
C LEU A 258 2.03 18.90 -6.18
N ASP A 259 2.26 20.05 -5.54
CA ASP A 259 3.12 21.12 -6.07
C ASP A 259 4.57 21.08 -5.53
N ASP A 260 4.90 20.15 -4.66
CA ASP A 260 6.26 19.96 -4.17
C ASP A 260 6.58 18.46 -3.92
N HIS A 261 7.87 18.18 -3.66
CA HIS A 261 8.34 16.82 -3.39
C HIS A 261 7.75 16.21 -2.12
N ARG A 262 7.35 17.02 -1.14
CA ARG A 262 6.74 16.53 0.10
C ARG A 262 5.31 16.06 -0.16
N ALA A 263 4.55 16.81 -0.95
CA ALA A 263 3.22 16.38 -1.35
C ALA A 263 3.25 15.05 -2.10
N LEU A 264 4.26 14.85 -2.98
CA LEU A 264 4.41 13.66 -3.81
C LEU A 264 4.90 12.43 -3.06
N PHE A 265 5.92 12.61 -2.20
CA PHE A 265 6.72 11.48 -1.69
C PHE A 265 6.60 11.26 -0.17
N ASN A 266 5.74 12.00 0.54
CA ASN A 266 5.48 11.67 1.94
C ASN A 266 4.73 10.34 2.04
N GLU A 267 5.07 9.57 3.07
CA GLU A 267 4.45 8.29 3.39
C GLU A 267 3.72 8.41 4.73
N SER A 268 2.64 9.21 4.76
CA SER A 268 1.86 9.41 5.98
C SER A 268 0.90 8.26 6.31
N GLY A 269 0.77 7.26 5.42
CA GLY A 269 -0.08 6.10 5.61
C GLY A 269 -1.60 6.37 5.56
N GLY A 270 -2.39 5.32 5.49
CA GLY A 270 -3.86 5.39 5.59
C GLY A 270 -4.56 6.14 4.48
N ARG A 271 -3.97 6.22 3.28
CA ARG A 271 -4.50 6.91 2.10
C ARG A 271 -4.70 5.94 0.94
N VAL A 272 -5.69 6.24 0.11
CA VAL A 272 -6.04 5.44 -1.07
C VAL A 272 -6.43 6.36 -2.22
N VAL A 273 -6.00 6.07 -3.42
CA VAL A 273 -6.52 6.68 -4.65
C VAL A 273 -7.62 5.79 -5.22
N VAL A 274 -8.76 6.37 -5.53
CA VAL A 274 -9.83 5.70 -6.26
C VAL A 274 -10.16 6.44 -7.54
N ALA A 275 -10.61 5.71 -8.55
CA ALA A 275 -11.10 6.27 -9.80
C ALA A 275 -12.59 5.92 -9.99
N LEU A 276 -13.38 6.89 -10.39
CA LEU A 276 -14.82 6.72 -10.61
C LEU A 276 -15.34 7.64 -11.70
N SER A 277 -16.56 7.37 -12.18
CA SER A 277 -17.19 8.22 -13.19
C SER A 277 -17.49 9.62 -12.65
N ASP A 278 -17.43 10.64 -13.51
CA ASP A 278 -17.78 12.02 -13.13
C ASP A 278 -19.21 12.16 -12.61
N SER A 279 -20.12 11.32 -13.11
CA SER A 279 -21.51 11.34 -12.66
C SER A 279 -21.67 10.95 -11.19
N ASP A 280 -20.77 10.12 -10.68
CA ASP A 280 -20.81 9.60 -9.32
C ASP A 280 -19.99 10.43 -8.33
N LEU A 281 -19.09 11.29 -8.82
CA LEU A 281 -18.14 12.04 -8.00
C LEU A 281 -18.80 12.79 -6.84
N ARG A 282 -19.86 13.54 -7.13
CA ARG A 282 -20.53 14.36 -6.11
C ARG A 282 -21.13 13.49 -5.00
N SER A 283 -21.90 12.47 -5.37
CA SER A 283 -22.54 11.56 -4.41
C SER A 283 -21.52 10.76 -3.61
N PHE A 284 -20.39 10.40 -4.23
CA PHE A 284 -19.30 9.71 -3.58
C PHE A 284 -18.62 10.58 -2.50
N LEU A 285 -18.34 11.85 -2.80
CA LEU A 285 -17.74 12.78 -1.84
C LEU A 285 -18.70 13.06 -0.66
N GLU A 286 -20.01 13.20 -0.92
CA GLU A 286 -21.03 13.34 0.11
C GLU A 286 -21.11 12.09 1.01
N GLU A 287 -21.08 10.89 0.43
CA GLU A 287 -21.07 9.63 1.18
C GLU A 287 -19.82 9.49 2.04
N SER A 288 -18.65 9.75 1.48
CA SER A 288 -17.37 9.73 2.20
C SER A 288 -17.40 10.66 3.42
N SER A 289 -17.87 11.90 3.24
CA SER A 289 -18.02 12.88 4.31
C SER A 289 -18.97 12.38 5.41
N ASN A 290 -20.10 11.77 5.04
CA ASN A 290 -21.08 11.22 5.99
C ASN A 290 -20.52 10.05 6.81
N ARG A 291 -19.54 9.33 6.24
CA ARG A 291 -18.80 8.24 6.92
C ARG A 291 -17.61 8.75 7.76
N GLY A 292 -17.35 10.07 7.73
CA GLY A 292 -16.20 10.67 8.40
C GLY A 292 -14.86 10.25 7.78
N VAL A 293 -14.85 9.95 6.48
CA VAL A 293 -13.65 9.65 5.70
C VAL A 293 -13.32 10.87 4.85
N PRO A 294 -12.19 11.55 5.07
CA PRO A 294 -11.75 12.65 4.21
C PRO A 294 -11.61 12.18 2.76
N ALA A 295 -12.10 12.99 1.83
CA ALA A 295 -12.02 12.72 0.41
C ALA A 295 -11.77 14.02 -0.35
N GLN A 296 -10.88 13.98 -1.33
CA GLN A 296 -10.54 15.11 -2.17
C GLN A 296 -10.45 14.66 -3.63
N SER A 297 -11.17 15.35 -4.53
CA SER A 297 -10.92 15.18 -5.97
C SER A 297 -9.57 15.81 -6.29
N ILE A 298 -8.68 15.04 -6.90
CA ILE A 298 -7.29 15.44 -7.16
C ILE A 298 -6.98 15.59 -8.65
N GLY A 299 -7.84 15.08 -9.54
CA GLY A 299 -7.58 15.15 -10.99
C GLY A 299 -8.41 14.17 -11.79
N ARG A 300 -7.90 13.83 -12.96
CA ARG A 300 -8.57 12.95 -13.95
C ARG A 300 -7.59 12.03 -14.65
N THR A 301 -8.09 10.89 -15.08
CA THR A 301 -7.37 9.99 -15.98
C THR A 301 -7.55 10.42 -17.43
N GLY A 302 -6.50 10.25 -18.25
CA GLY A 302 -6.53 10.50 -19.68
C GLY A 302 -5.17 10.83 -20.28
N GLY A 303 -5.08 10.70 -21.59
CA GLY A 303 -3.85 10.97 -22.32
C GLY A 303 -2.77 9.91 -22.14
N LEU A 304 -1.52 10.28 -22.44
CA LEU A 304 -0.35 9.38 -22.44
C LEU A 304 0.78 9.86 -21.52
N SER A 305 0.52 10.88 -20.70
CA SER A 305 1.48 11.42 -19.74
C SER A 305 0.90 11.46 -18.33
N LEU A 306 1.74 11.25 -17.35
CA LEU A 306 1.45 11.56 -15.96
C LEU A 306 1.90 12.99 -15.68
N VAL A 307 0.92 13.86 -15.43
CA VAL A 307 1.14 15.27 -15.09
C VAL A 307 0.76 15.46 -13.63
N LEU A 308 1.72 15.83 -12.78
CA LEU A 308 1.51 16.08 -11.35
C LEU A 308 1.89 17.53 -11.03
N GLY A 309 0.87 18.37 -10.84
CA GLY A 309 1.07 19.80 -10.67
C GLY A 309 1.90 20.41 -11.82
N SER A 310 2.82 21.31 -11.46
CA SER A 310 3.75 21.92 -12.40
C SER A 310 5.14 21.25 -12.43
N ILE A 311 5.34 20.16 -11.67
CA ILE A 311 6.68 19.62 -11.41
C ILE A 311 6.98 18.28 -12.10
N ILE A 312 5.95 17.52 -12.47
CA ILE A 312 6.11 16.27 -13.21
C ILE A 312 5.25 16.29 -14.47
N ASP A 313 5.88 16.02 -15.59
CA ASP A 313 5.25 15.68 -16.88
C ASP A 313 6.13 14.59 -17.50
N LEU A 314 5.67 13.34 -17.38
CA LEU A 314 6.41 12.16 -17.83
C LEU A 314 5.48 11.26 -18.66
N SER A 315 5.99 10.77 -19.78
CA SER A 315 5.24 9.81 -20.58
C SER A 315 5.05 8.49 -19.82
N VAL A 316 3.92 7.83 -20.02
CA VAL A 316 3.65 6.50 -19.44
C VAL A 316 4.71 5.49 -19.92
N ASP A 317 5.24 5.64 -21.12
CA ASP A 317 6.30 4.78 -21.66
C ASP A 317 7.63 4.96 -20.88
N ASP A 318 7.99 6.20 -20.51
CA ASP A 318 9.20 6.45 -19.71
C ASP A 318 9.06 5.90 -18.29
N LEU A 319 7.88 6.07 -17.68
CA LEU A 319 7.55 5.49 -16.37
C LEU A 319 7.65 3.96 -16.42
N THR A 320 7.05 3.34 -17.44
CA THR A 320 7.06 1.88 -17.63
C THR A 320 8.49 1.35 -17.79
N ARG A 321 9.31 2.03 -18.58
CA ARG A 321 10.70 1.64 -18.79
C ARG A 321 11.49 1.72 -17.48
N ALA A 322 11.39 2.84 -16.76
CA ALA A 322 12.10 3.04 -15.50
C ALA A 322 11.72 1.98 -14.46
N SER A 323 10.43 1.69 -14.32
CA SER A 323 9.92 0.68 -13.38
C SER A 323 10.43 -0.72 -13.72
N ARG A 324 10.28 -1.14 -14.99
CA ARG A 324 10.67 -2.48 -15.46
C ARG A 324 12.16 -2.75 -15.36
N ASP A 325 12.97 -1.76 -15.70
CA ASP A 325 14.42 -1.93 -15.80
C ASP A 325 15.13 -1.85 -14.44
N ALA A 326 14.50 -1.29 -13.42
CA ALA A 326 15.13 -0.99 -12.14
C ALA A 326 15.72 -2.22 -11.45
N LEU A 327 14.93 -3.29 -11.28
CA LEU A 327 15.38 -4.50 -10.59
C LEU A 327 16.36 -5.34 -11.42
N PRO A 328 16.14 -5.63 -12.71
CA PRO A 328 17.13 -6.30 -13.56
C PRO A 328 18.48 -5.59 -13.59
N GLN A 329 18.50 -4.25 -13.71
CA GLN A 329 19.74 -3.47 -13.69
C GLN A 329 20.46 -3.59 -12.35
N ALA A 330 19.75 -3.49 -11.23
CA ALA A 330 20.32 -3.64 -9.89
C ALA A 330 20.96 -5.04 -9.66
N LEU A 331 20.43 -6.06 -10.36
CA LEU A 331 20.95 -7.44 -10.32
C LEU A 331 22.01 -7.72 -11.37
N GLY A 332 22.48 -6.70 -12.12
CA GLY A 332 23.49 -6.86 -13.16
C GLY A 332 23.00 -7.60 -14.41
N GLN A 333 21.69 -7.73 -14.57
CA GLN A 333 21.08 -8.29 -15.77
C GLN A 333 20.84 -7.15 -16.76
N GLY A 334 21.11 -7.39 -18.05
CA GLY A 334 20.81 -6.42 -19.11
C GLY A 334 19.30 -6.14 -19.20
N THR A 335 18.94 -4.95 -19.71
CA THR A 335 17.54 -4.59 -19.94
C THR A 335 16.84 -5.65 -20.78
N VAL A 336 15.68 -6.11 -20.35
CA VAL A 336 14.85 -7.04 -21.11
C VAL A 336 14.25 -6.25 -22.27
N SER A 337 14.88 -6.39 -23.46
CA SER A 337 14.29 -5.91 -24.69
C SER A 337 13.06 -6.76 -25.03
N GLY A 338 11.89 -6.24 -24.79
CA GLY A 338 10.63 -6.84 -25.16
C GLY A 338 9.86 -5.97 -26.13
#